data_d7f69fa68762d0ec66e7c0a81734c136
#
_entry.id   d7f69fa68762d0ec66e7c0a81734c136
#
_cell.length_a   1.000
_cell.length_b   1.000
_cell.length_c   1.000
_cell.angle_alpha   90.00
_cell.angle_beta   90.00
_cell.angle_gamma   90.00
#
_symmetry.space_group_name_H-M   'P 1'
#
loop_
_entity.id
_entity.type
_entity.pdbx_description
1 polymer ?
#
loop_
_entity_poly.entity_id
_entity_poly.type
_entity_poly.pdbx_seq_one_letter_code
_entity_poly.pdbx_strand_id
1 'polypeptide(L)'
;MISSLRGPVIDIGLNSAVVECGGVGYLFSATPQTLAELSRGEEATVLTLLIVREDSMSLYGFKDAASRDLFSTLLGVSGVGPRLALAVQSVFNTADFAQAVTRGDAKALQRVPGVGKR
;
A
#
# COMPACT_ATOMS: atom_id res chain seq x y z
N MET A 1 15.26 -7.58 5.45
CA MET A 1 14.13 -6.93 4.80
C MET A 1 12.95 -7.86 4.70
N ILE A 2 11.76 -7.33 4.90
CA ILE A 2 10.53 -8.14 4.84
C ILE A 2 9.85 -7.82 3.50
N SER A 3 9.92 -8.75 2.56
CA SER A 3 9.40 -8.58 1.20
C SER A 3 8.05 -9.22 0.98
N SER A 4 7.66 -10.16 1.81
CA SER A 4 6.37 -10.81 1.75
C SER A 4 6.03 -11.46 3.08
N LEU A 5 4.72 -11.65 3.29
CA LEU A 5 4.19 -12.39 4.43
C LEU A 5 3.22 -13.43 3.92
N ARG A 6 3.22 -14.60 4.54
CA ARG A 6 2.27 -15.65 4.22
C ARG A 6 1.81 -16.32 5.50
N GLY A 7 0.51 -16.34 5.71
CA GLY A 7 -0.06 -16.96 6.89
C GLY A 7 -1.52 -16.58 7.04
N PRO A 8 -2.17 -17.04 8.13
CA PRO A 8 -3.56 -16.69 8.38
C PRO A 8 -3.72 -15.22 8.75
N VAL A 9 -4.79 -14.62 8.24
CA VAL A 9 -5.17 -13.24 8.59
C VAL A 9 -5.87 -13.29 9.92
N ILE A 10 -5.32 -12.64 10.95
CA ILE A 10 -5.87 -12.67 12.28
C ILE A 10 -6.61 -11.41 12.68
N ASP A 11 -6.40 -10.31 11.94
CA ASP A 11 -7.13 -9.08 12.20
C ASP A 11 -7.17 -8.23 10.93
N ILE A 12 -8.27 -7.48 10.75
CA ILE A 12 -8.45 -6.57 9.63
C ILE A 12 -9.08 -5.29 10.17
N GLY A 13 -8.40 -4.15 9.96
CA GLY A 13 -8.90 -2.84 10.34
C GLY A 13 -9.26 -2.02 9.10
N LEU A 14 -9.47 -0.72 9.31
CA LEU A 14 -9.82 0.19 8.22
C LEU A 14 -8.65 0.42 7.25
N ASN A 15 -7.45 0.51 7.78
CA ASN A 15 -6.26 0.84 7.00
C ASN A 15 -5.11 -0.13 7.22
N SER A 16 -5.37 -1.22 7.93
CA SER A 16 -4.32 -2.15 8.31
C SER A 16 -4.88 -3.55 8.53
N ALA A 17 -3.98 -4.52 8.55
CA ALA A 17 -4.32 -5.90 8.87
C ALA A 17 -3.13 -6.57 9.54
N VAL A 18 -3.37 -7.73 10.14
CA VAL A 18 -2.34 -8.53 10.78
C VAL A 18 -2.35 -9.93 10.17
N VAL A 19 -1.20 -10.37 9.75
CA VAL A 19 -0.99 -11.74 9.25
C VAL A 19 -0.02 -12.43 10.21
N GLU A 20 -0.39 -13.64 10.66
CA GLU A 20 0.46 -14.41 11.57
C GLU A 20 1.38 -15.33 10.79
N CYS A 21 2.68 -15.20 11.04
CA CYS A 21 3.70 -16.02 10.41
C CYS A 21 4.54 -16.65 11.50
N GLY A 22 4.47 -17.97 11.62
CA GLY A 22 5.26 -18.70 12.61
C GLY A 22 5.03 -18.26 14.05
N GLY A 23 3.81 -17.87 14.37
CA GLY A 23 3.46 -17.43 15.71
C GLY A 23 3.67 -15.94 15.96
N VAL A 24 4.13 -15.18 14.95
CA VAL A 24 4.34 -13.74 15.06
C VAL A 24 3.30 -13.01 14.21
N GLY A 25 2.59 -12.07 14.82
CA GLY A 25 1.62 -11.24 14.10
C GLY A 25 2.30 -10.01 13.52
N TYR A 26 2.25 -9.88 12.20
CA TYR A 26 2.81 -8.74 11.50
C TYR A 26 1.70 -7.77 11.09
N LEU A 27 1.77 -6.57 11.63
CA LEU A 27 0.84 -5.49 11.29
C LEU A 27 1.37 -4.76 10.07
N PHE A 28 0.52 -4.57 9.06
CA PHE A 28 0.89 -3.77 7.90
C PHE A 28 -0.25 -2.84 7.52
N SER A 29 0.10 -1.71 6.94
CA SER A 29 -0.86 -0.77 6.37
C SER A 29 -1.08 -1.09 4.91
N ALA A 30 -2.29 -0.91 4.41
CA ALA A 30 -2.64 -1.21 3.03
C ALA A 30 -3.84 -0.38 2.60
N THR A 31 -4.08 -0.35 1.28
CA THR A 31 -5.26 0.33 0.74
C THR A 31 -6.52 -0.45 1.10
N PRO A 32 -7.68 0.24 1.16
CA PRO A 32 -8.96 -0.46 1.39
C PRO A 32 -9.22 -1.57 0.37
N GLN A 33 -8.81 -1.37 -0.89
CA GLN A 33 -8.99 -2.38 -1.93
C GLN A 33 -8.20 -3.65 -1.62
N THR A 34 -6.97 -3.51 -1.16
CA THR A 34 -6.14 -4.64 -0.77
C THR A 34 -6.75 -5.35 0.44
N LEU A 35 -7.19 -4.59 1.43
CA LEU A 35 -7.79 -5.16 2.64
C LEU A 35 -9.09 -5.90 2.34
N ALA A 36 -9.86 -5.42 1.37
CA ALA A 36 -11.12 -6.06 1.00
C ALA A 36 -10.94 -7.46 0.42
N GLU A 37 -9.74 -7.78 -0.07
CA GLU A 37 -9.44 -9.11 -0.61
C GLU A 37 -9.00 -10.10 0.46
N LEU A 38 -8.83 -9.65 1.70
CA LEU A 38 -8.43 -10.50 2.82
C LEU A 38 -9.65 -11.02 3.56
N SER A 39 -9.54 -12.23 4.10
CA SER A 39 -10.60 -12.83 4.91
C SER A 39 -10.01 -13.32 6.21
N ARG A 40 -10.60 -12.89 7.32
CA ARG A 40 -10.13 -13.29 8.65
C ARG A 40 -10.17 -14.81 8.79
N GLY A 41 -9.08 -15.37 9.28
CA GLY A 41 -8.94 -16.81 9.47
C GLY A 41 -8.43 -17.56 8.26
N GLU A 42 -8.38 -16.93 7.09
CA GLU A 42 -7.87 -17.58 5.88
C GLU A 42 -6.41 -17.21 5.64
N GLU A 43 -5.69 -18.11 4.98
CA GLU A 43 -4.30 -17.85 4.62
C GLU A 43 -4.22 -16.84 3.49
N ALA A 44 -3.31 -15.89 3.62
CA ALA A 44 -3.05 -14.90 2.61
C ALA A 44 -1.56 -14.75 2.36
N THR A 45 -1.21 -14.38 1.14
CA THR A 45 0.14 -13.97 0.80
C THR A 45 0.09 -12.49 0.46
N VAL A 46 0.88 -11.70 1.18
CA VAL A 46 0.91 -10.25 1.01
C VAL A 46 2.34 -9.85 0.67
N LEU A 47 2.51 -9.13 -0.41
CA LEU A 47 3.81 -8.55 -0.74
C LEU A 47 4.00 -7.30 0.10
N THR A 48 5.20 -7.10 0.62
CA THR A 48 5.42 -6.04 1.59
C THR A 48 6.61 -5.16 1.25
N LEU A 49 6.59 -3.97 1.82
CA LEU A 49 7.72 -3.06 1.81
C LEU A 49 7.90 -2.56 3.24
N LEU A 50 9.10 -2.71 3.78
CA LEU A 50 9.44 -2.24 5.12
C LEU A 50 10.11 -0.88 5.02
N ILE A 51 9.57 0.10 5.74
CA ILE A 51 10.18 1.42 5.84
C ILE A 51 10.73 1.58 7.25
N VAL A 52 12.05 1.75 7.33
CA VAL A 52 12.75 1.93 8.59
C VAL A 52 13.21 3.37 8.70
N ARG A 53 12.82 4.02 9.79
CA ARG A 53 13.25 5.36 10.10
C ARG A 53 13.96 5.34 11.44
N GLU A 54 14.54 6.46 11.81
CA GLU A 54 15.26 6.59 13.06
C GLU A 54 14.42 6.19 14.28
N ASP A 55 13.14 6.59 14.25
CA ASP A 55 12.23 6.40 15.39
C ASP A 55 11.07 5.46 15.09
N SER A 56 11.06 4.79 13.96
CA SER A 56 9.93 3.93 13.61
C SER A 56 10.30 2.86 12.58
N MET A 57 9.52 1.79 12.58
CA MET A 57 9.52 0.76 11.55
C MET A 57 8.07 0.53 11.13
N SER A 58 7.80 0.64 9.84
CA SER A 58 6.45 0.48 9.33
C SER A 58 6.43 -0.47 8.14
N LEU A 59 5.45 -1.36 8.13
CA LEU A 59 5.29 -2.35 7.08
C LEU A 59 4.06 -2.00 6.25
N TYR A 60 4.20 -2.07 4.94
CA TYR A 60 3.12 -1.79 3.99
C TYR A 60 2.86 -3.02 3.15
N GLY A 61 1.59 -3.36 2.93
CA GLY A 61 1.20 -4.57 2.24
C GLY A 61 0.50 -4.30 0.92
N PHE A 62 0.75 -5.16 -0.06
CA PHE A 62 0.24 -5.02 -1.42
C PHE A 62 -0.21 -6.37 -1.96
N LYS A 63 -1.22 -6.34 -2.83
CA LYS A 63 -1.76 -7.56 -3.41
C LYS A 63 -0.86 -8.17 -4.48
N ASP A 64 -0.02 -7.34 -5.13
CA ASP A 64 0.87 -7.80 -6.20
C ASP A 64 2.14 -6.96 -6.26
N ALA A 65 3.10 -7.43 -7.06
CA ALA A 65 4.38 -6.76 -7.20
C ALA A 65 4.25 -5.40 -7.89
N ALA A 66 3.34 -5.28 -8.85
CA ALA A 66 3.14 -4.02 -9.57
C ALA A 66 2.69 -2.91 -8.62
N SER A 67 1.76 -3.22 -7.72
CA SER A 67 1.29 -2.25 -6.72
C SER A 67 2.41 -1.86 -5.76
N ARG A 68 3.21 -2.83 -5.31
CA ARG A 68 4.34 -2.57 -4.42
C ARG A 68 5.38 -1.69 -5.12
N ASP A 69 5.69 -1.98 -6.38
CA ASP A 69 6.68 -1.22 -7.13
C ASP A 69 6.21 0.20 -7.39
N LEU A 70 4.92 0.40 -7.65
CA LEU A 70 4.36 1.74 -7.79
C LEU A 70 4.50 2.54 -6.49
N PHE A 71 4.20 1.93 -5.36
CA PHE A 71 4.37 2.57 -4.05
C PHE A 71 5.83 3.01 -3.86
N SER A 72 6.77 2.12 -4.14
CA SER A 72 8.20 2.42 -4.03
C SER A 72 8.59 3.58 -4.95
N THR A 73 8.08 3.60 -6.17
CA THR A 73 8.33 4.68 -7.12
C THR A 73 7.78 6.01 -6.63
N LEU A 74 6.56 5.99 -6.08
CA LEU A 74 5.94 7.20 -5.54
C LEU A 74 6.74 7.77 -4.37
N LEU A 75 7.31 6.93 -3.53
CA LEU A 75 8.14 7.38 -2.41
C LEU A 75 9.40 8.11 -2.89
N GLY A 76 9.85 7.84 -4.10
CA GLY A 76 11.01 8.54 -4.68
C GLY A 76 10.69 9.94 -5.16
N VAL A 77 9.40 10.32 -5.20
CA VAL A 77 9.00 11.66 -5.62
C VAL A 77 9.08 12.60 -4.42
N SER A 78 9.72 13.75 -4.63
CA SER A 78 9.87 14.75 -3.58
C SER A 78 8.50 15.18 -3.04
N GLY A 79 8.35 15.17 -1.74
CA GLY A 79 7.12 15.56 -1.07
C GLY A 79 6.07 14.45 -0.95
N VAL A 80 6.37 13.24 -1.44
CA VAL A 80 5.45 12.12 -1.33
C VAL A 80 5.93 11.17 -0.24
N GLY A 81 5.21 11.12 0.86
CA GLY A 81 5.45 10.15 1.92
C GLY A 81 4.54 8.93 1.78
N PRO A 82 4.68 7.95 2.71
CA PRO A 82 3.90 6.71 2.62
C PRO A 82 2.38 6.92 2.63
N ARG A 83 1.88 7.86 3.42
CA ARG A 83 0.45 8.13 3.49
C ARG A 83 -0.10 8.61 2.15
N LEU A 84 0.62 9.55 1.53
CA LEU A 84 0.18 10.09 0.25
C LEU A 84 0.29 9.03 -0.84
N ALA A 85 1.35 8.22 -0.81
CA ALA A 85 1.50 7.13 -1.77
C ALA A 85 0.34 6.13 -1.69
N LEU A 86 -0.08 5.75 -0.46
CA LEU A 86 -1.25 4.89 -0.29
C LEU A 86 -2.54 5.58 -0.74
N ALA A 87 -2.66 6.88 -0.49
CA ALA A 87 -3.84 7.63 -0.92
C ALA A 87 -3.97 7.63 -2.45
N VAL A 88 -2.85 7.78 -3.15
CA VAL A 88 -2.83 7.67 -4.61
C VAL A 88 -3.33 6.30 -5.05
N GLN A 89 -2.84 5.25 -4.42
CA GLN A 89 -3.23 3.89 -4.77
C GLN A 89 -4.66 3.53 -4.36
N SER A 90 -5.23 4.26 -3.41
CA SER A 90 -6.64 4.09 -3.03
C SER A 90 -7.59 4.64 -4.08
N VAL A 91 -7.15 5.66 -4.83
CA VAL A 91 -7.96 6.29 -5.88
C VAL A 91 -7.70 5.61 -7.23
N PHE A 92 -6.45 5.25 -7.51
CA PHE A 92 -6.05 4.66 -8.78
C PHE A 92 -5.47 3.27 -8.57
N ASN A 93 -5.85 2.32 -9.42
CA ASN A 93 -5.04 1.12 -9.53
C ASN A 93 -3.81 1.46 -10.38
N THR A 94 -2.87 0.52 -10.51
CA THR A 94 -1.62 0.77 -11.21
C THR A 94 -1.84 1.21 -12.67
N ALA A 95 -2.76 0.54 -13.37
CA ALA A 95 -3.05 0.85 -14.77
C ALA A 95 -3.71 2.22 -14.93
N ASP A 96 -4.69 2.53 -14.05
CA ASP A 96 -5.39 3.81 -14.09
C ASP A 96 -4.45 4.97 -13.80
N PHE A 97 -3.54 4.80 -12.84
CA PHE A 97 -2.56 5.83 -12.53
C PHE A 97 -1.64 6.10 -13.72
N ALA A 98 -1.17 5.05 -14.36
CA ALA A 98 -0.31 5.18 -15.54
C ALA A 98 -1.03 5.92 -16.67
N GLN A 99 -2.31 5.63 -16.88
CA GLN A 99 -3.10 6.34 -17.88
C GLN A 99 -3.28 7.82 -17.56
N ALA A 100 -3.57 8.13 -16.28
CA ALA A 100 -3.74 9.52 -15.86
C ALA A 100 -2.47 10.33 -16.08
N VAL A 101 -1.32 9.75 -15.75
CA VAL A 101 -0.03 10.41 -15.95
C VAL A 101 0.26 10.59 -17.43
N THR A 102 0.03 9.56 -18.23
CA THR A 102 0.30 9.60 -19.68
C THR A 102 -0.55 10.64 -20.37
N ARG A 103 -1.82 10.79 -19.97
CA ARG A 103 -2.71 11.79 -20.56
C ARG A 103 -2.53 13.19 -19.99
N GLY A 104 -1.71 13.35 -18.96
CA GLY A 104 -1.58 14.62 -18.28
C GLY A 104 -2.85 15.08 -17.58
N ASP A 105 -3.64 14.13 -17.09
CA ASP A 105 -4.95 14.41 -16.49
C ASP A 105 -4.78 14.93 -15.07
N ALA A 106 -4.58 16.23 -14.95
CA ALA A 106 -4.38 16.87 -13.65
C ALA A 106 -5.62 16.76 -12.76
N LYS A 107 -6.81 16.79 -13.36
CA LYS A 107 -8.06 16.69 -12.56
C LYS A 107 -8.18 15.33 -11.91
N ALA A 108 -7.86 14.28 -12.64
CA ALA A 108 -7.90 12.92 -12.09
C ALA A 108 -6.92 12.80 -10.92
N LEU A 109 -5.72 13.33 -11.07
CA LEU A 109 -4.71 13.27 -10.02
C LEU A 109 -5.11 14.09 -8.79
N GLN A 110 -5.85 15.16 -8.98
CA GLN A 110 -6.31 15.99 -7.87
C GLN A 110 -7.38 15.33 -7.01
N ARG A 111 -7.96 14.22 -7.46
CA ARG A 111 -8.91 13.45 -6.63
C ARG A 111 -8.23 12.81 -5.43
N VAL A 112 -6.92 12.70 -5.44
CA VAL A 112 -6.17 12.14 -4.34
C VAL A 112 -5.99 13.19 -3.25
N PRO A 113 -6.43 12.93 -2.00
CA PRO A 113 -6.21 13.88 -0.90
C PRO A 113 -4.72 14.16 -0.72
N GLY A 114 -4.36 15.43 -0.63
CA GLY A 114 -2.98 15.84 -0.45
C GLY A 114 -2.23 16.15 -1.73
N VAL A 115 -2.79 15.82 -2.90
CA VAL A 115 -2.22 16.22 -4.18
C VAL A 115 -2.80 17.57 -4.57
N GLY A 116 -1.94 18.57 -4.67
CA GLY A 116 -2.35 19.90 -5.07
C GLY A 116 -2.43 20.07 -6.59
N LYS A 117 -2.54 21.32 -7.02
CA LYS A 117 -2.67 21.67 -8.44
C LYS A 117 -1.31 21.74 -9.14
N ARG A 118 -0.54 20.73 -9.01
CA ARG A 118 0.79 20.68 -9.63
C ARG A 118 0.80 19.90 -10.91
#